data_31ee2c70fe0be86bcbfbf343b46e47aa
#
_entry.id   31ee2c70fe0be86bcbfbf343b46e47aa
#
_cell.length_a   1.000
_cell.length_b   1.000
_cell.length_c   1.000
_cell.angle_alpha   90.00
_cell.angle_beta   90.00
_cell.angle_gamma   90.00
#
_symmetry.space_group_name_H-M   'P 1'
#
loop_
_entity.id
_entity.type
_entity.pdbx_description
1 polymer ?
#
loop_
_entity_poly.entity_id
_entity_poly.type
_entity_poly.pdbx_seq_one_letter_code
_entity_poly.pdbx_strand_id
1 'polypeptide(L)'
;MSAERLLLSEKYKAFLRCDAPVEFLEGTTAAGKTTVGLFKFMLKVAESSKKLHIIAAKDTGTAEKNIINKDLGIVDDFGVLVEYNGNGTKDDKIPHILFHASGGDKVIYVMGYGDKKKWQKALGGQYGCLYIDEINTADIDFVREAAMRCDYLMATLNPDDPSLDVYKEYINCSRPLPEWEDETPQEIKEELKEEPKPGWVHWFFSFAHNLGLPKEKLDKILANTPKGTKIWKNKILGLRGK
;
A
#
# COMPACT_ATOMS: atom_id res chain seq x y z
N MET A 1 10.56 2.38 -27.08
CA MET A 1 10.42 2.88 -25.69
C MET A 1 10.84 1.74 -24.79
N SER A 2 11.88 1.91 -23.96
CA SER A 2 12.26 0.88 -22.99
C SER A 2 11.17 0.81 -21.94
N ALA A 3 10.55 -0.36 -21.78
CA ALA A 3 9.59 -0.58 -20.69
C ALA A 3 10.28 -0.27 -19.36
N GLU A 4 9.63 0.53 -18.52
CA GLU A 4 10.10 0.73 -17.15
C GLU A 4 10.18 -0.66 -16.48
N ARG A 5 11.28 -0.92 -15.77
CA ARG A 5 11.50 -2.17 -15.06
C ARG A 5 11.57 -1.90 -13.57
N LEU A 6 10.94 -2.75 -12.76
CA LEU A 6 11.12 -2.72 -11.31
C LEU A 6 12.55 -3.16 -10.98
N LEU A 7 13.35 -2.19 -10.49
CA LEU A 7 14.71 -2.44 -10.01
C LEU A 7 14.68 -2.64 -8.49
N LEU A 8 15.12 -3.82 -8.05
CA LEU A 8 15.05 -4.22 -6.64
C LEU A 8 16.30 -3.80 -5.88
N SER A 9 16.19 -2.79 -5.03
CA SER A 9 17.18 -2.48 -4.00
C SER A 9 17.23 -3.58 -2.94
N GLU A 10 18.29 -3.62 -2.12
CA GLU A 10 18.42 -4.60 -1.03
C GLU A 10 17.25 -4.51 -0.05
N LYS A 11 16.78 -3.29 0.24
CA LYS A 11 15.60 -3.09 1.11
C LYS A 11 14.32 -3.62 0.47
N TYR A 12 14.13 -3.42 -0.84
CA TYR A 12 13.00 -4.01 -1.55
C TYR A 12 13.05 -5.55 -1.53
N LYS A 13 14.24 -6.14 -1.70
CA LYS A 13 14.42 -7.59 -1.59
C LYS A 13 14.09 -8.10 -0.20
N ALA A 14 14.53 -7.39 0.85
CA ALA A 14 14.20 -7.73 2.23
C ALA A 14 12.69 -7.65 2.47
N PHE A 15 12.04 -6.61 1.99
CA PHE A 15 10.59 -6.45 2.05
C PHE A 15 9.85 -7.60 1.36
N LEU A 16 10.26 -7.98 0.15
CA LEU A 16 9.64 -9.09 -0.58
C LEU A 16 9.78 -10.44 0.12
N ARG A 17 10.86 -10.66 0.88
CA ARG A 17 11.11 -11.91 1.63
C ARG A 17 10.45 -11.92 3.02
N CYS A 18 10.10 -10.76 3.57
CA CYS A 18 9.51 -10.66 4.89
C CYS A 18 8.14 -11.34 4.93
N ASP A 19 7.96 -12.21 5.91
CA ASP A 19 6.67 -12.85 6.19
C ASP A 19 6.07 -12.25 7.47
N ALA A 20 5.26 -11.22 7.31
CA ALA A 20 4.59 -10.52 8.38
C ALA A 20 3.08 -10.48 8.15
N PRO A 21 2.24 -10.53 9.20
CA PRO A 21 0.78 -10.47 9.05
C PRO A 21 0.29 -9.07 8.69
N VAL A 22 1.04 -8.02 9.09
CA VAL A 22 0.71 -6.61 8.82
C VAL A 22 1.97 -5.84 8.48
N GLU A 23 1.92 -5.09 7.39
CA GLU A 23 3.03 -4.27 6.91
C GLU A 23 2.56 -2.86 6.53
N PHE A 24 3.18 -1.84 7.11
CA PHE A 24 2.97 -0.44 6.75
C PHE A 24 4.19 0.09 6.00
N LEU A 25 3.95 0.62 4.79
CA LEU A 25 4.98 1.21 3.94
C LEU A 25 4.84 2.73 4.00
N GLU A 26 5.60 3.36 4.85
CA GLU A 26 5.65 4.82 5.03
C GLU A 26 6.92 5.39 4.40
N GLY A 27 6.89 6.63 3.92
CA GLY A 27 8.10 7.27 3.42
C GLY A 27 7.84 8.35 2.38
N THR A 28 8.89 8.73 1.65
CA THR A 28 8.84 9.83 0.70
C THR A 28 7.94 9.55 -0.51
N THR A 29 7.53 10.60 -1.21
CA THR A 29 6.96 10.41 -2.55
C THR A 29 8.00 9.76 -3.47
N ALA A 30 7.56 9.14 -4.56
CA ALA A 30 8.42 8.46 -5.54
C ALA A 30 9.40 7.42 -4.96
N ALA A 31 9.19 6.94 -3.73
CA ALA A 31 9.97 5.87 -3.13
C ALA A 31 9.64 4.47 -3.68
N GLY A 32 8.66 4.36 -4.56
CA GLY A 32 8.24 3.09 -5.15
C GLY A 32 7.36 2.22 -4.25
N LYS A 33 6.85 2.75 -3.15
CA LYS A 33 6.02 2.01 -2.17
C LYS A 33 4.84 1.29 -2.81
N THR A 34 4.05 2.00 -3.62
CA THR A 34 2.89 1.41 -4.29
C THR A 34 3.31 0.32 -5.27
N THR A 35 4.33 0.55 -6.07
CA THR A 35 4.81 -0.41 -7.07
C THR A 35 5.32 -1.71 -6.43
N VAL A 36 6.26 -1.62 -5.48
CA VAL A 36 6.80 -2.81 -4.81
C VAL A 36 5.78 -3.46 -3.88
N GLY A 37 4.93 -2.64 -3.24
CA GLY A 37 3.85 -3.13 -2.39
C GLY A 37 2.84 -3.96 -3.15
N LEU A 38 2.36 -3.48 -4.30
CA LEU A 38 1.41 -4.22 -5.14
C LEU A 38 2.00 -5.51 -5.69
N PHE A 39 3.27 -5.50 -6.07
CA PHE A 39 3.94 -6.71 -6.52
C PHE A 39 3.93 -7.79 -5.42
N LYS A 40 4.35 -7.44 -4.20
CA LYS A 40 4.28 -8.35 -3.05
C LYS A 40 2.84 -8.76 -2.71
N PHE A 41 1.91 -7.82 -2.73
CA PHE A 41 0.51 -8.08 -2.45
C PHE A 41 -0.06 -9.17 -3.37
N MET A 42 0.21 -9.10 -4.67
CA MET A 42 -0.24 -10.11 -5.63
C MET A 42 0.39 -11.48 -5.35
N LEU A 43 1.65 -11.55 -4.92
CA LEU A 43 2.27 -12.80 -4.48
C LEU A 43 1.57 -13.36 -3.24
N LYS A 44 1.26 -12.52 -2.25
CA LYS A 44 0.49 -12.93 -1.05
C LYS A 44 -0.91 -13.43 -1.40
N VAL A 45 -1.58 -12.79 -2.34
CA VAL A 45 -2.88 -13.25 -2.86
C VAL A 45 -2.76 -14.63 -3.50
N ALA A 46 -1.75 -14.84 -4.34
CA ALA A 46 -1.51 -16.13 -4.99
C ALA A 46 -1.26 -17.27 -4.00
N GLU A 47 -0.53 -16.99 -2.90
CA GLU A 47 -0.20 -17.96 -1.85
C GLU A 47 -1.36 -18.23 -0.87
N SER A 48 -2.33 -17.32 -0.77
CA SER A 48 -3.44 -17.42 0.17
C SER A 48 -4.33 -18.63 -0.13
N SER A 49 -4.78 -19.32 0.91
CA SER A 49 -5.81 -20.36 0.78
C SER A 49 -7.21 -19.80 0.49
N LYS A 50 -7.44 -18.51 0.75
CA LYS A 50 -8.72 -17.85 0.50
C LYS A 50 -8.84 -17.40 -0.95
N LYS A 51 -10.08 -17.39 -1.45
CA LYS A 51 -10.40 -16.94 -2.80
C LYS A 51 -10.56 -15.41 -2.89
N LEU A 52 -11.12 -14.79 -1.84
CA LEU A 52 -11.53 -13.39 -1.84
C LEU A 52 -10.51 -12.48 -1.16
N HIS A 53 -10.20 -11.36 -1.78
CA HIS A 53 -9.23 -10.37 -1.33
C HIS A 53 -9.75 -8.96 -1.60
N ILE A 54 -9.09 -7.93 -1.06
CA ILE A 54 -9.50 -6.53 -1.19
C ILE A 54 -8.31 -5.64 -1.53
N ILE A 55 -8.51 -4.74 -2.50
CA ILE A 55 -7.73 -3.53 -2.72
C ILE A 55 -8.64 -2.33 -2.44
N ALA A 56 -8.19 -1.43 -1.58
CA ALA A 56 -8.92 -0.22 -1.23
C ALA A 56 -8.09 1.04 -1.54
N ALA A 57 -8.75 2.02 -2.15
CA ALA A 57 -8.22 3.36 -2.37
C ALA A 57 -9.32 4.39 -2.04
N LYS A 58 -9.04 5.68 -2.21
CA LYS A 58 -10.03 6.73 -1.94
C LYS A 58 -11.36 6.49 -2.68
N ASP A 59 -11.26 6.15 -3.94
CA ASP A 59 -12.37 5.74 -4.80
C ASP A 59 -11.87 4.78 -5.89
N THR A 60 -12.79 4.18 -6.63
CA THR A 60 -12.45 3.22 -7.70
C THR A 60 -11.64 3.86 -8.83
N GLY A 61 -11.92 5.11 -9.20
CA GLY A 61 -11.16 5.83 -10.22
C GLY A 61 -9.72 6.10 -9.80
N THR A 62 -9.48 6.39 -8.51
CA THR A 62 -8.14 6.49 -7.94
C THR A 62 -7.41 5.14 -7.98
N ALA A 63 -8.09 4.05 -7.63
CA ALA A 63 -7.53 2.70 -7.73
C ALA A 63 -7.15 2.35 -9.18
N GLU A 64 -8.01 2.65 -10.15
CA GLU A 64 -7.73 2.43 -11.57
C GLU A 64 -6.46 3.15 -12.04
N LYS A 65 -6.31 4.43 -11.69
CA LYS A 65 -5.17 5.26 -12.12
C LYS A 65 -3.86 4.91 -11.40
N ASN A 66 -3.91 4.65 -10.10
CA ASN A 66 -2.72 4.55 -9.28
C ASN A 66 -2.26 3.11 -9.01
N ILE A 67 -3.14 2.13 -9.25
CA ILE A 67 -2.91 0.74 -8.86
C ILE A 67 -3.05 -0.20 -10.06
N ILE A 68 -4.13 -0.10 -10.81
CA ILE A 68 -4.51 -1.11 -11.78
C ILE A 68 -3.88 -0.85 -13.14
N ASN A 69 -4.10 0.34 -13.72
CA ASN A 69 -3.78 0.69 -15.12
C ASN A 69 -2.52 1.55 -15.28
N LYS A 70 -1.79 1.87 -14.21
CA LYS A 70 -0.55 2.64 -14.32
C LYS A 70 0.59 1.79 -14.86
N ASP A 71 1.68 2.42 -15.30
CA ASP A 71 2.97 1.78 -15.59
C ASP A 71 3.47 1.06 -14.32
N LEU A 72 3.90 -0.18 -14.43
CA LEU A 72 4.21 -1.07 -13.30
C LEU A 72 3.02 -1.26 -12.32
N GLY A 73 1.81 -1.13 -12.80
CA GLY A 73 0.58 -1.48 -12.08
C GLY A 73 0.23 -2.96 -12.26
N ILE A 74 -0.92 -3.35 -11.71
CA ILE A 74 -1.30 -4.77 -11.68
C ILE A 74 -1.47 -5.35 -13.10
N VAL A 75 -2.13 -4.63 -14.00
CA VAL A 75 -2.35 -5.10 -15.39
C VAL A 75 -1.03 -5.17 -16.15
N ASP A 76 -0.14 -4.21 -15.94
CA ASP A 76 1.17 -4.15 -16.59
C ASP A 76 2.10 -5.27 -16.11
N ASP A 77 2.14 -5.51 -14.80
CA ASP A 77 3.03 -6.51 -14.19
C ASP A 77 2.54 -7.96 -14.38
N PHE A 78 1.24 -8.19 -14.35
CA PHE A 78 0.66 -9.53 -14.35
C PHE A 78 -0.02 -9.93 -15.66
N GLY A 79 -0.24 -8.98 -16.58
CA GLY A 79 -0.66 -9.21 -17.96
C GLY A 79 -1.86 -10.15 -18.09
N VAL A 80 -1.67 -11.24 -18.81
CA VAL A 80 -2.71 -12.25 -19.09
C VAL A 80 -3.22 -13.01 -17.87
N LEU A 81 -2.53 -12.89 -16.72
CA LEU A 81 -2.95 -13.54 -15.48
C LEU A 81 -4.06 -12.78 -14.76
N VAL A 82 -4.37 -11.56 -15.16
CA VAL A 82 -5.39 -10.72 -14.52
C VAL A 82 -6.41 -10.18 -15.53
N GLU A 83 -7.65 -10.13 -15.10
CA GLU A 83 -8.75 -9.48 -15.82
C GLU A 83 -9.41 -8.47 -14.88
N TYR A 84 -9.48 -7.20 -15.30
CA TYR A 84 -10.13 -6.17 -14.50
C TYR A 84 -11.56 -5.90 -14.98
N ASN A 85 -12.51 -6.08 -14.08
CA ASN A 85 -13.94 -5.87 -14.27
C ASN A 85 -14.40 -4.63 -13.47
N GLY A 86 -14.12 -3.43 -14.00
CA GLY A 86 -14.36 -2.15 -13.29
C GLY A 86 -15.83 -1.82 -13.04
N ASN A 87 -16.75 -2.43 -13.77
CA ASN A 87 -18.19 -2.31 -13.58
C ASN A 87 -18.82 -3.56 -12.94
N GLY A 88 -17.98 -4.47 -12.46
CA GLY A 88 -18.41 -5.81 -12.06
C GLY A 88 -18.82 -6.67 -13.25
N THR A 89 -19.40 -7.82 -12.94
CA THR A 89 -19.95 -8.77 -13.92
C THR A 89 -21.45 -8.96 -13.71
N LYS A 90 -22.07 -9.79 -14.51
CA LYS A 90 -23.49 -10.15 -14.33
C LYS A 90 -23.75 -10.80 -12.97
N ASP A 91 -22.80 -11.61 -12.51
CA ASP A 91 -22.93 -12.42 -11.30
C ASP A 91 -22.38 -11.69 -10.06
N ASP A 92 -21.42 -10.78 -10.23
CA ASP A 92 -20.83 -9.98 -9.17
C ASP A 92 -20.72 -8.50 -9.59
N LYS A 93 -21.54 -7.65 -8.96
CA LYS A 93 -21.65 -6.23 -9.31
C LYS A 93 -20.56 -5.35 -8.74
N ILE A 94 -19.74 -5.87 -7.82
CA ILE A 94 -18.64 -5.12 -7.21
C ILE A 94 -17.47 -5.10 -8.19
N PRO A 95 -16.82 -3.95 -8.43
CA PRO A 95 -15.58 -3.88 -9.20
C PRO A 95 -14.54 -4.85 -8.64
N HIS A 96 -13.94 -5.66 -9.51
CA HIS A 96 -12.97 -6.66 -9.08
C HIS A 96 -11.96 -7.04 -10.15
N ILE A 97 -10.85 -7.58 -9.70
CA ILE A 97 -9.84 -8.23 -10.52
C ILE A 97 -10.02 -9.73 -10.38
N LEU A 98 -10.13 -10.45 -11.49
CA LEU A 98 -9.98 -11.90 -11.54
C LEU A 98 -8.50 -12.20 -11.77
N PHE A 99 -7.88 -12.93 -10.85
CA PHE A 99 -6.47 -13.30 -10.91
C PHE A 99 -6.31 -14.82 -11.05
N HIS A 100 -5.76 -15.24 -12.18
CA HIS A 100 -5.49 -16.64 -12.51
C HIS A 100 -4.16 -17.07 -11.88
N ALA A 101 -4.16 -17.29 -10.57
CA ALA A 101 -2.97 -17.72 -9.84
C ALA A 101 -2.73 -19.24 -10.00
N SER A 102 -1.49 -19.68 -9.78
CA SER A 102 -1.11 -21.10 -9.90
C SER A 102 -1.89 -22.04 -8.96
N GLY A 103 -2.34 -21.52 -7.81
CA GLY A 103 -3.16 -22.23 -6.82
C GLY A 103 -4.67 -22.16 -7.07
N GLY A 104 -5.11 -21.61 -8.22
CA GLY A 104 -6.52 -21.41 -8.58
C GLY A 104 -6.89 -19.93 -8.66
N ASP A 105 -8.07 -19.67 -9.20
CA ASP A 105 -8.56 -18.31 -9.42
C ASP A 105 -8.83 -17.58 -8.11
N LYS A 106 -8.40 -16.32 -8.05
CA LYS A 106 -8.62 -15.38 -6.96
C LYS A 106 -9.45 -14.20 -7.43
N VAL A 107 -10.27 -13.67 -6.54
CA VAL A 107 -11.06 -12.46 -6.78
C VAL A 107 -10.56 -11.38 -5.82
N ILE A 108 -10.15 -10.24 -6.39
CA ILE A 108 -9.69 -9.09 -5.61
C ILE A 108 -10.70 -7.96 -5.82
N TYR A 109 -11.52 -7.70 -4.82
CA TYR A 109 -12.47 -6.59 -4.86
C TYR A 109 -11.75 -5.25 -4.81
N VAL A 110 -12.21 -4.31 -5.64
CA VAL A 110 -11.69 -2.94 -5.69
C VAL A 110 -12.71 -2.02 -5.06
N MET A 111 -12.37 -1.44 -3.89
CA MET A 111 -13.28 -0.64 -3.08
C MET A 111 -12.78 0.78 -2.88
N GLY A 112 -13.73 1.74 -2.85
CA GLY A 112 -13.46 3.09 -2.40
C GLY A 112 -13.80 3.26 -0.92
N TYR A 113 -12.83 3.66 -0.09
CA TYR A 113 -13.09 3.94 1.33
C TYR A 113 -13.72 5.31 1.58
N GLY A 114 -13.80 6.19 0.58
CA GLY A 114 -14.42 7.51 0.69
C GLY A 114 -15.95 7.50 0.73
N ASP A 115 -16.60 6.38 0.39
CA ASP A 115 -18.07 6.26 0.38
C ASP A 115 -18.54 5.17 1.36
N LYS A 116 -18.91 5.57 2.55
CA LYS A 116 -19.32 4.66 3.64
C LYS A 116 -20.45 3.72 3.24
N LYS A 117 -21.45 4.21 2.50
CA LYS A 117 -22.60 3.39 2.10
C LYS A 117 -22.19 2.27 1.12
N LYS A 118 -21.21 2.56 0.25
CA LYS A 118 -20.73 1.58 -0.73
C LYS A 118 -19.87 0.51 -0.08
N TRP A 119 -18.88 0.89 0.73
CA TRP A 119 -17.99 -0.10 1.31
C TRP A 119 -18.69 -0.96 2.38
N GLN A 120 -19.64 -0.41 3.14
CA GLN A 120 -20.43 -1.19 4.10
C GLN A 120 -21.24 -2.32 3.43
N LYS A 121 -21.75 -2.08 2.21
CA LYS A 121 -22.44 -3.13 1.45
C LYS A 121 -21.48 -4.18 0.89
N ALA A 122 -20.25 -3.77 0.57
CA ALA A 122 -19.25 -4.63 -0.04
C ALA A 122 -18.54 -5.53 0.99
N LEU A 123 -18.33 -5.05 2.22
CA LEU A 123 -17.66 -5.80 3.29
C LEU A 123 -18.61 -6.78 3.99
N GLY A 124 -18.90 -7.90 3.33
CA GLY A 124 -19.83 -8.92 3.85
C GLY A 124 -19.22 -10.26 4.23
N GLY A 125 -17.90 -10.45 4.08
CA GLY A 125 -17.27 -11.75 4.21
C GLY A 125 -15.99 -11.78 5.02
N GLN A 126 -15.26 -12.88 4.88
CA GLN A 126 -13.89 -13.06 5.36
C GLN A 126 -12.97 -13.11 4.15
N TYR A 127 -11.85 -12.41 4.23
CA TYR A 127 -10.94 -12.20 3.12
C TYR A 127 -9.53 -12.69 3.47
N GLY A 128 -8.70 -12.96 2.46
CA GLY A 128 -7.29 -13.32 2.65
C GLY A 128 -6.44 -12.07 2.86
N CYS A 129 -6.21 -11.34 1.79
CA CYS A 129 -5.30 -10.19 1.77
C CYS A 129 -6.06 -8.88 1.57
N LEU A 130 -5.64 -7.84 2.30
CA LEU A 130 -6.13 -6.48 2.20
C LEU A 130 -4.97 -5.54 1.88
N TYR A 131 -5.12 -4.76 0.82
CA TYR A 131 -4.23 -3.64 0.49
C TYR A 131 -5.00 -2.33 0.63
N ILE A 132 -4.45 -1.36 1.38
CA ILE A 132 -5.02 -0.01 1.52
C ILE A 132 -4.01 1.01 1.01
N ASP A 133 -4.37 1.70 -0.07
CA ASP A 133 -3.57 2.80 -0.61
C ASP A 133 -3.84 4.09 0.16
N GLU A 134 -2.77 4.81 0.55
CA GLU A 134 -2.85 6.05 1.32
C GLU A 134 -3.75 5.92 2.57
N ILE A 135 -3.46 4.94 3.42
CA ILE A 135 -4.27 4.61 4.62
C ILE A 135 -4.51 5.80 5.54
N ASN A 136 -3.60 6.79 5.57
CA ASN A 136 -3.75 8.04 6.33
C ASN A 136 -4.96 8.89 5.89
N THR A 137 -5.47 8.67 4.69
CA THR A 137 -6.65 9.38 4.17
C THR A 137 -7.94 8.56 4.27
N ALA A 138 -7.84 7.31 4.73
CA ALA A 138 -8.99 6.41 4.82
C ALA A 138 -9.92 6.76 5.99
N ASP A 139 -11.21 6.50 5.81
CA ASP A 139 -12.17 6.48 6.92
C ASP A 139 -11.73 5.42 7.93
N ILE A 140 -11.50 5.83 9.18
CA ILE A 140 -11.01 4.91 10.23
C ILE A 140 -12.00 3.75 10.49
N ASP A 141 -13.30 3.97 10.33
CA ASP A 141 -14.28 2.90 10.46
C ASP A 141 -14.11 1.86 9.36
N PHE A 142 -13.75 2.29 8.13
CA PHE A 142 -13.40 1.35 7.07
C PHE A 142 -12.19 0.50 7.45
N VAL A 143 -11.12 1.13 7.94
CA VAL A 143 -9.90 0.42 8.35
C VAL A 143 -10.20 -0.62 9.41
N ARG A 144 -10.96 -0.25 10.45
CA ARG A 144 -11.36 -1.17 11.54
C ARG A 144 -12.14 -2.37 11.01
N GLU A 145 -13.16 -2.12 10.19
CA GLU A 145 -14.03 -3.16 9.64
C GLU A 145 -13.30 -4.07 8.65
N ALA A 146 -12.48 -3.53 7.77
CA ALA A 146 -11.75 -4.31 6.77
C ALA A 146 -10.60 -5.11 7.39
N ALA A 147 -9.82 -4.50 8.29
CA ALA A 147 -8.66 -5.16 8.91
C ALA A 147 -9.06 -6.40 9.72
N MET A 148 -10.16 -6.33 10.49
CA MET A 148 -10.59 -7.48 11.30
C MET A 148 -11.09 -8.66 10.46
N ARG A 149 -11.36 -8.46 9.18
CA ARG A 149 -11.88 -9.50 8.26
C ARG A 149 -10.80 -10.13 7.40
N CYS A 150 -9.56 -9.69 7.50
CA CYS A 150 -8.46 -10.11 6.64
C CYS A 150 -7.36 -10.80 7.43
N ASP A 151 -6.70 -11.78 6.78
CA ASP A 151 -5.57 -12.51 7.37
C ASP A 151 -4.25 -11.72 7.24
N TYR A 152 -4.12 -10.95 6.17
CA TYR A 152 -2.94 -10.14 5.84
C TYR A 152 -3.34 -8.71 5.50
N LEU A 153 -2.67 -7.74 6.07
CA LEU A 153 -2.84 -6.32 5.78
C LEU A 153 -1.53 -5.70 5.29
N MET A 154 -1.58 -5.06 4.13
CA MET A 154 -0.55 -4.14 3.66
C MET A 154 -1.17 -2.77 3.40
N ALA A 155 -0.51 -1.71 3.85
CA ALA A 155 -0.94 -0.36 3.59
C ALA A 155 0.22 0.56 3.24
N THR A 156 -0.02 1.49 2.33
CA THR A 156 0.95 2.53 1.94
C THR A 156 0.51 3.89 2.46
N LEU A 157 1.47 4.75 2.74
CA LEU A 157 1.21 6.15 3.05
C LEU A 157 2.44 7.04 2.80
N ASN A 158 2.17 8.31 2.48
CA ASN A 158 3.12 9.37 2.76
C ASN A 158 2.83 9.87 4.18
N PRO A 159 3.85 10.25 4.97
CA PRO A 159 3.63 10.78 6.31
C PRO A 159 2.66 11.96 6.31
N ASP A 160 1.84 12.08 7.35
CA ASP A 160 0.81 13.10 7.50
C ASP A 160 0.72 13.57 8.95
N ASP A 161 -0.41 14.14 9.35
CA ASP A 161 -0.70 14.58 10.71
C ASP A 161 -0.65 13.39 11.68
N PRO A 162 0.29 13.37 12.65
CA PRO A 162 0.43 12.26 13.59
C PRO A 162 -0.76 12.08 14.55
N SER A 163 -1.68 13.05 14.60
CA SER A 163 -2.88 12.96 15.44
C SER A 163 -4.03 12.13 14.84
N LEU A 164 -3.89 11.69 13.59
CA LEU A 164 -4.89 10.82 12.95
C LEU A 164 -5.00 9.47 13.71
N ASP A 165 -6.24 9.01 13.91
CA ASP A 165 -6.52 7.77 14.65
C ASP A 165 -5.81 6.54 14.06
N VAL A 166 -5.61 6.49 12.76
CA VAL A 166 -4.91 5.39 12.09
C VAL A 166 -3.46 5.23 12.55
N TYR A 167 -2.79 6.30 12.93
CA TYR A 167 -1.45 6.20 13.53
C TYR A 167 -1.51 5.52 14.88
N LYS A 168 -2.38 5.99 15.77
CA LYS A 168 -2.51 5.45 17.12
C LYS A 168 -2.98 4.00 17.13
N GLU A 169 -4.00 3.69 16.33
CA GLU A 169 -4.65 2.37 16.38
C GLU A 169 -3.91 1.28 15.60
N TYR A 170 -3.13 1.68 14.59
CA TYR A 170 -2.50 0.75 13.64
C TYR A 170 -1.01 1.00 13.46
N ILE A 171 -0.61 2.10 12.83
CA ILE A 171 0.76 2.28 12.34
C ILE A 171 1.77 2.29 13.50
N ASN A 172 1.46 3.02 14.59
CA ASN A 172 2.35 3.13 15.74
C ASN A 172 2.44 1.85 16.60
N CYS A 173 1.62 0.83 16.29
CA CYS A 173 1.72 -0.52 16.87
C CYS A 173 2.69 -1.43 16.10
N SER A 174 3.29 -0.95 15.00
CA SER A 174 4.30 -1.67 14.23
C SER A 174 5.72 -1.24 14.59
N ARG A 175 6.71 -2.02 14.20
CA ARG A 175 8.14 -1.71 14.43
C ARG A 175 8.96 -2.00 13.18
N PRO A 176 10.02 -1.23 12.91
CA PRO A 176 10.99 -1.60 11.88
C PRO A 176 11.67 -2.92 12.24
N LEU A 177 12.10 -3.67 11.23
CA LEU A 177 13.00 -4.79 11.45
C LEU A 177 14.34 -4.27 11.97
N PRO A 178 15.04 -5.00 12.87
CA PRO A 178 16.30 -4.54 13.48
C PRO A 178 17.35 -4.11 12.44
N GLU A 179 17.49 -4.84 11.33
CA GLU A 179 18.45 -4.55 10.26
C GLU A 179 18.15 -3.26 9.47
N TRP A 180 16.93 -2.72 9.58
CA TRP A 180 16.49 -1.50 8.88
C TRP A 180 16.12 -0.36 9.82
N GLU A 181 16.32 -0.54 11.12
CA GLU A 181 15.96 0.47 12.12
C GLU A 181 16.75 1.78 11.95
N ASP A 182 18.04 1.67 11.59
CA ASP A 182 18.90 2.84 11.39
C ASP A 182 18.51 3.69 10.17
N GLU A 183 17.81 3.10 9.20
CA GLU A 183 17.29 3.83 8.04
C GLU A 183 15.93 4.47 8.29
N THR A 184 15.28 4.18 9.41
CA THR A 184 14.03 4.82 9.80
C THR A 184 14.34 6.15 10.51
N PRO A 185 13.77 7.29 10.07
CA PRO A 185 14.00 8.57 10.72
C PRO A 185 13.72 8.53 12.21
N GLN A 186 14.55 9.20 13.00
CA GLN A 186 14.43 9.19 14.47
C GLN A 186 13.06 9.70 14.92
N GLU A 187 12.55 10.75 14.27
CA GLU A 187 11.23 11.33 14.57
C GLU A 187 10.10 10.30 14.36
N ILE A 188 10.20 9.46 13.32
CA ILE A 188 9.24 8.37 13.10
C ILE A 188 9.37 7.32 14.19
N LYS A 189 10.59 6.89 14.53
CA LYS A 189 10.81 5.88 15.60
C LYS A 189 10.24 6.33 16.94
N GLU A 190 10.39 7.60 17.29
CA GLU A 190 9.84 8.17 18.52
C GLU A 190 8.32 8.18 18.57
N GLU A 191 7.66 8.18 17.41
CA GLU A 191 6.21 8.10 17.31
C GLU A 191 5.68 6.66 17.27
N LEU A 192 6.51 5.66 16.92
CA LEU A 192 6.15 4.25 16.96
C LEU A 192 6.19 3.70 18.41
N LYS A 193 5.37 4.29 19.29
CA LYS A 193 5.42 4.07 20.74
C LYS A 193 4.22 3.35 21.35
N GLU A 194 3.19 3.08 20.55
CA GLU A 194 2.06 2.27 21.02
C GLU A 194 2.54 0.84 21.29
N GLU A 195 1.79 0.09 22.08
CA GLU A 195 2.13 -1.30 22.37
C GLU A 195 2.31 -2.10 21.08
N PRO A 196 3.50 -2.70 20.84
CA PRO A 196 3.76 -3.38 19.60
C PRO A 196 2.92 -4.64 19.45
N LYS A 197 2.27 -4.77 18.31
CA LYS A 197 1.53 -6.00 17.99
C LYS A 197 2.48 -7.03 17.37
N PRO A 198 2.38 -8.31 17.75
CA PRO A 198 3.30 -9.35 17.30
C PRO A 198 3.39 -9.45 15.77
N GLY A 199 4.60 -9.35 15.25
CA GLY A 199 4.88 -9.50 13.82
C GLY A 199 4.47 -8.32 12.94
N TRP A 200 3.95 -7.22 13.48
CA TRP A 200 3.61 -6.04 12.70
C TRP A 200 4.86 -5.26 12.35
N VAL A 201 5.11 -5.07 11.05
CA VAL A 201 6.34 -4.45 10.53
C VAL A 201 6.05 -3.07 9.93
N HIS A 202 6.89 -2.11 10.32
CA HIS A 202 6.95 -0.78 9.73
C HIS A 202 8.13 -0.71 8.75
N TRP A 203 7.84 -0.31 7.51
CA TRP A 203 8.84 -0.08 6.47
C TRP A 203 8.95 1.40 6.17
N PHE A 204 10.14 1.96 6.26
CA PHE A 204 10.42 3.30 5.77
C PHE A 204 11.15 3.24 4.44
N PHE A 205 10.53 3.79 3.39
CA PHE A 205 11.12 3.87 2.06
C PHE A 205 11.35 5.32 1.64
N SER A 206 12.55 5.61 1.12
CA SER A 206 12.90 6.90 0.56
C SER A 206 13.26 6.80 -0.92
N PHE A 207 13.55 7.92 -1.55
CA PHE A 207 14.06 7.96 -2.93
C PHE A 207 15.24 7.02 -3.17
N ALA A 208 16.14 6.87 -2.16
CA ALA A 208 17.35 6.05 -2.27
C ALA A 208 17.03 4.56 -2.51
N HIS A 209 15.86 4.07 -2.11
CA HIS A 209 15.46 2.69 -2.28
C HIS A 209 14.82 2.42 -3.65
N ASN A 210 14.41 3.46 -4.37
CA ASN A 210 13.84 3.35 -5.71
C ASN A 210 14.92 3.50 -6.78
N LEU A 211 15.63 2.43 -7.08
CA LEU A 211 16.73 2.42 -8.06
C LEU A 211 16.27 2.72 -9.50
N GLY A 212 14.97 2.55 -9.79
CA GLY A 212 14.38 2.85 -11.08
C GLY A 212 13.98 4.33 -11.25
N LEU A 213 14.12 5.16 -10.21
CA LEU A 213 13.77 6.57 -10.26
C LEU A 213 14.85 7.36 -11.03
N PRO A 214 14.55 7.94 -12.21
CA PRO A 214 15.52 8.75 -12.93
C PRO A 214 15.90 9.99 -12.13
N LYS A 215 17.19 10.35 -12.14
CA LYS A 215 17.71 11.56 -11.47
C LYS A 215 16.96 12.81 -11.91
N GLU A 216 16.72 12.98 -13.20
CA GLU A 216 15.99 14.09 -13.76
C GLU A 216 14.57 14.24 -13.19
N LYS A 217 13.87 13.11 -13.01
CA LYS A 217 12.53 13.08 -12.38
C LYS A 217 12.59 13.49 -10.91
N LEU A 218 13.59 13.02 -10.17
CA LEU A 218 13.82 13.42 -8.77
C LEU A 218 14.12 14.91 -8.66
N ASP A 219 15.05 15.43 -9.48
CA ASP A 219 15.43 16.86 -9.52
C ASP A 219 14.19 17.73 -9.78
N LYS A 220 13.32 17.31 -10.69
CA LYS A 220 12.06 18.01 -10.99
C LYS A 220 11.09 18.01 -9.82
N ILE A 221 10.94 16.88 -9.11
CA ILE A 221 10.11 16.80 -7.91
C ILE A 221 10.62 17.75 -6.84
N LEU A 222 11.93 17.75 -6.58
CA LEU A 222 12.56 18.62 -5.58
C LEU A 222 12.43 20.11 -5.94
N ALA A 223 12.64 20.46 -7.22
CA ALA A 223 12.51 21.83 -7.70
C ALA A 223 11.08 22.39 -7.58
N ASN A 224 10.08 21.54 -7.79
CA ASN A 224 8.66 21.94 -7.77
C ASN A 224 8.02 21.85 -6.37
N THR A 225 8.76 21.43 -5.34
CA THR A 225 8.23 21.33 -3.97
C THR A 225 8.84 22.41 -3.10
N PRO A 226 8.06 23.40 -2.63
CA PRO A 226 8.59 24.52 -1.83
C PRO A 226 9.12 24.03 -0.48
N LYS A 227 10.39 24.37 -0.17
CA LYS A 227 11.04 24.08 1.11
C LYS A 227 10.31 24.75 2.27
N GLY A 228 10.29 24.11 3.45
CA GLY A 228 9.67 24.64 4.66
C GLY A 228 8.15 24.48 4.71
N THR A 229 7.52 23.88 3.71
CA THR A 229 6.09 23.60 3.70
C THR A 229 5.78 22.21 4.29
N LYS A 230 4.51 22.00 4.69
CA LYS A 230 4.02 20.66 5.07
C LYS A 230 4.28 19.61 3.97
N ILE A 231 4.04 19.96 2.71
CA ILE A 231 4.29 19.07 1.58
C ILE A 231 5.77 18.67 1.50
N TRP A 232 6.69 19.61 1.69
CA TRP A 232 8.11 19.31 1.74
C TRP A 232 8.44 18.35 2.88
N LYS A 233 7.95 18.65 4.09
CA LYS A 233 8.17 17.79 5.27
C LYS A 233 7.65 16.38 5.03
N ASN A 234 6.39 16.24 4.62
CA ASN A 234 5.74 14.94 4.54
C ASN A 234 6.21 14.11 3.34
N LYS A 235 6.35 14.75 2.16
CA LYS A 235 6.61 14.04 0.91
C LYS A 235 8.08 13.97 0.51
N ILE A 236 8.90 14.94 0.90
CA ILE A 236 10.32 14.97 0.54
C ILE A 236 11.18 14.46 1.69
N LEU A 237 10.98 14.95 2.91
CA LEU A 237 11.72 14.46 4.06
C LEU A 237 11.17 13.14 4.60
N GLY A 238 9.95 12.79 4.27
CA GLY A 238 9.29 11.59 4.77
C GLY A 238 8.98 11.67 6.27
N LEU A 239 8.74 12.87 6.79
CA LEU A 239 8.47 13.11 8.20
C LEU A 239 7.01 13.49 8.43
N ARG A 240 6.45 13.04 9.56
CA ARG A 240 5.09 13.39 9.96
C ARG A 240 4.99 14.84 10.42
N GLY A 241 3.84 15.46 10.21
CA GLY A 241 3.59 16.84 10.63
C GLY A 241 2.25 17.39 10.19
N LYS A 242 1.78 18.36 10.95
CA LYS A 242 0.54 19.12 10.67
C LYS A 242 0.75 20.15 9.58
#